data_f7fd8ff657fdd0920496c031a098f926
#
_entry.id   f7fd8ff657fdd0920496c031a098f926
#
_cell.length_a   1.000
_cell.length_b   1.000
_cell.length_c   1.000
_cell.angle_alpha   90.00
_cell.angle_beta   90.00
_cell.angle_gamma   90.00
#
_symmetry.space_group_name_H-M   'P 1'
#
loop_
_entity.id
_entity.type
_entity.pdbx_description
1 polymer ?
#
loop_
_entity_poly.entity_id
_entity_poly.type
_entity_poly.pdbx_seq_one_letter_code
_entity_poly.pdbx_strand_id
1 'polypeptide(L)'
;MARMIAVLLLALSAFALAGVACNDEGDFLLDENEDATGTPPFFQRSPLPSPEPSPTGSPAAPNATPVTPFKVTVDESVNVRESPSTQGGQETVVGAIAPGEEKTVIAKVRGEAVEQGNDVWYQLEDGSFVYSGAVKEVAQ
;
A
#
# COMPACT_ATOMS: atom_id res chain seq x y z
N MET A 1 -29.32 -3.73 -40.12
CA MET A 1 -28.85 -2.39 -40.54
C MET A 1 -27.47 -2.19 -39.97
N ALA A 2 -26.50 -2.22 -40.85
CA ALA A 2 -25.09 -2.06 -40.53
C ALA A 2 -24.75 -0.58 -40.33
N ARG A 3 -23.88 -0.26 -39.36
CA ARG A 3 -22.98 0.87 -39.34
C ARG A 3 -21.92 0.50 -38.31
N MET A 4 -20.76 -0.05 -38.64
CA MET A 4 -19.61 0.62 -39.23
C MET A 4 -19.35 1.98 -38.58
N ILE A 5 -18.30 2.08 -37.81
CA ILE A 5 -17.24 3.08 -37.97
C ILE A 5 -16.02 2.57 -37.22
N ALA A 6 -15.06 2.20 -38.02
CA ALA A 6 -13.65 2.11 -37.72
C ALA A 6 -13.07 3.53 -37.65
N VAL A 7 -11.81 3.60 -37.39
CA VAL A 7 -10.85 4.70 -37.53
C VAL A 7 -10.30 5.14 -36.17
N LEU A 8 -9.09 4.64 -35.86
CA LEU A 8 -7.79 5.13 -36.31
C LEU A 8 -7.29 6.29 -35.46
N LEU A 9 -6.18 6.16 -34.79
CA LEU A 9 -4.89 6.69 -35.18
C LEU A 9 -3.84 6.47 -34.09
N LEU A 10 -2.82 5.80 -34.52
CA LEU A 10 -1.45 5.91 -34.06
C LEU A 10 -1.07 7.34 -33.62
N ALA A 11 -0.49 7.46 -32.46
CA ALA A 11 0.47 8.49 -32.15
C ALA A 11 1.68 7.86 -31.47
N LEU A 12 2.64 7.51 -32.28
CA LEU A 12 4.03 7.26 -31.88
C LEU A 12 4.56 8.57 -31.32
N SER A 13 4.85 8.63 -30.06
CA SER A 13 5.71 9.67 -29.47
C SER A 13 6.93 9.02 -28.90
N ALA A 14 7.97 9.03 -29.69
CA ALA A 14 9.33 8.77 -29.25
C ALA A 14 9.72 9.86 -28.25
N PHE A 15 9.93 9.53 -27.00
CA PHE A 15 10.58 10.39 -26.03
C PHE A 15 12.03 9.98 -25.91
N ALA A 16 12.87 10.88 -26.41
CA ALA A 16 14.32 10.76 -26.40
C ALA A 16 14.86 10.78 -24.96
N LEU A 17 15.82 9.89 -24.73
CA LEU A 17 16.68 9.88 -23.56
C LEU A 17 17.48 11.19 -23.47
N ALA A 18 17.37 11.86 -22.35
CA ALA A 18 18.42 12.75 -21.88
C ALA A 18 18.97 12.15 -20.59
N GLY A 19 20.12 11.49 -20.72
CA GLY A 19 20.92 11.06 -19.59
C GLY A 19 21.53 12.29 -18.92
N VAL A 20 21.31 12.41 -17.62
CA VAL A 20 22.14 13.25 -16.75
C VAL A 20 22.91 12.31 -15.85
N ALA A 21 24.16 12.08 -16.23
CA ALA A 21 25.17 11.49 -15.37
C ALA A 21 25.62 12.59 -14.39
N CYS A 22 25.21 12.54 -13.15
CA CYS A 22 25.92 13.22 -12.07
C CYS A 22 26.91 12.24 -11.46
N ASN A 23 28.16 12.35 -11.90
CA ASN A 23 29.30 11.86 -11.15
C ASN A 23 29.51 12.85 -10.01
N ASP A 24 29.21 12.45 -8.82
CA ASP A 24 29.69 13.10 -7.60
C ASP A 24 30.78 12.18 -7.04
N GLU A 25 32.03 12.39 -7.54
CA GLU A 25 33.22 11.86 -6.91
C GLU A 25 33.51 12.73 -5.69
N GLY A 26 32.81 12.47 -4.59
CA GLY A 26 33.15 12.99 -3.29
C GLY A 26 34.47 12.39 -2.83
N ASP A 27 35.54 13.15 -3.05
CA ASP A 27 36.88 12.95 -2.50
C ASP A 27 36.79 12.95 -0.98
N PHE A 28 36.73 11.75 -0.39
CA PHE A 28 36.77 11.57 1.05
C PHE A 28 38.23 11.55 1.48
N LEU A 29 38.76 12.74 1.80
CA LEU A 29 40.04 12.89 2.43
C LEU A 29 40.04 12.16 3.78
N LEU A 30 40.80 11.05 3.81
CA LEU A 30 41.16 10.38 5.05
C LEU A 30 42.08 11.33 5.83
N ASP A 31 41.54 11.96 6.84
CA ASP A 31 42.35 12.65 7.85
C ASP A 31 42.91 11.57 8.79
N GLU A 32 44.17 11.19 8.51
CA GLU A 32 44.96 10.38 9.41
C GLU A 32 45.32 11.27 10.62
N ASN A 33 44.51 11.20 11.64
CA ASN A 33 44.93 11.70 12.94
C ASN A 33 45.24 10.51 13.84
N GLU A 34 46.52 10.08 13.74
CA GLU A 34 47.15 9.19 14.68
C GLU A 34 47.26 9.92 16.05
N ASP A 35 47.07 9.12 17.05
CA ASP A 35 47.51 9.34 18.44
C ASP A 35 46.43 9.80 19.41
N ALA A 36 45.71 8.83 19.97
CA ALA A 36 45.30 8.88 21.38
C ALA A 36 45.17 7.45 21.92
N THR A 37 46.27 7.00 22.49
CA THR A 37 46.32 5.85 23.39
C THR A 37 45.41 6.13 24.60
N GLY A 38 44.20 5.71 24.52
CA GLY A 38 43.23 5.78 25.60
C GLY A 38 42.21 4.67 25.43
N THR A 39 42.51 3.49 26.00
CA THR A 39 41.57 2.40 26.13
C THR A 39 40.38 2.86 26.97
N PRO A 40 39.21 3.15 26.38
CA PRO A 40 38.04 3.40 27.22
C PRO A 40 37.59 2.07 27.83
N PRO A 41 37.17 2.09 29.12
CA PRO A 41 36.64 0.90 29.77
C PRO A 41 35.45 0.40 28.95
N PHE A 42 35.50 -0.89 28.60
CA PHE A 42 34.39 -1.58 27.99
C PHE A 42 33.17 -1.51 28.91
N PHE A 43 32.31 -0.53 28.66
CA PHE A 43 30.94 -0.62 29.16
C PHE A 43 30.29 -1.75 28.34
N GLN A 44 30.21 -2.93 28.94
CA GLN A 44 29.34 -3.98 28.48
C GLN A 44 27.91 -3.41 28.54
N ARG A 45 27.48 -2.83 27.43
CA ARG A 45 26.04 -2.60 27.24
C ARG A 45 25.41 -3.98 27.17
N SER A 46 24.74 -4.36 28.23
CA SER A 46 23.75 -5.45 28.16
C SER A 46 22.91 -5.23 26.91
N PRO A 47 22.71 -6.25 26.07
CA PRO A 47 21.81 -6.09 24.93
C PRO A 47 20.47 -5.63 25.47
N LEU A 48 20.03 -4.45 25.04
CA LEU A 48 18.65 -4.03 25.23
C LEU A 48 17.79 -5.17 24.67
N PRO A 49 16.75 -5.58 25.41
CA PRO A 49 15.78 -6.50 24.85
C PRO A 49 15.29 -5.88 23.53
N SER A 50 15.46 -6.62 22.45
CA SER A 50 14.93 -6.26 21.13
C SER A 50 13.45 -5.94 21.34
N PRO A 51 12.96 -4.78 20.91
CA PRO A 51 11.53 -4.51 21.01
C PRO A 51 10.82 -5.62 20.26
N GLU A 52 10.07 -6.42 21.01
CA GLU A 52 9.12 -7.37 20.47
C GLU A 52 8.26 -6.60 19.47
N PRO A 53 8.08 -7.08 18.22
CA PRO A 53 7.25 -6.37 17.27
C PRO A 53 5.85 -6.27 17.89
N SER A 54 5.54 -5.10 18.43
CA SER A 54 4.16 -4.77 18.80
C SER A 54 3.33 -4.99 17.55
N PRO A 55 2.22 -5.73 17.62
CA PRO A 55 1.29 -5.79 16.52
C PRO A 55 0.87 -4.34 16.24
N THR A 56 1.42 -3.77 15.19
CA THR A 56 1.00 -2.45 14.70
C THR A 56 -0.39 -2.66 14.13
N GLY A 57 -1.37 -2.71 15.04
CA GLY A 57 -2.76 -2.60 14.66
C GLY A 57 -2.91 -1.22 14.02
N SER A 58 -3.08 -1.18 12.72
CA SER A 58 -3.49 0.03 12.03
C SER A 58 -4.70 0.60 12.77
N PRO A 59 -4.74 1.91 13.08
CA PRO A 59 -5.84 2.49 13.85
C PRO A 59 -7.17 2.15 13.16
N ALA A 60 -8.01 1.44 13.88
CA ALA A 60 -9.34 1.08 13.39
C ALA A 60 -10.08 2.36 13.03
N ALA A 61 -10.68 2.39 11.84
CA ALA A 61 -11.56 3.50 11.44
C ALA A 61 -12.65 3.70 12.51
N PRO A 62 -13.08 4.93 12.78
CA PRO A 62 -13.99 5.26 13.91
C PRO A 62 -15.34 4.53 13.90
N ASN A 63 -15.70 3.89 12.80
CA ASN A 63 -16.94 3.10 12.63
C ASN A 63 -16.65 1.64 12.23
N ALA A 64 -15.48 1.12 12.57
CA ALA A 64 -15.10 -0.25 12.26
C ALA A 64 -15.70 -1.24 13.27
N THR A 65 -16.34 -2.26 12.76
CA THR A 65 -16.76 -3.43 13.52
C THR A 65 -15.76 -4.55 13.28
N PRO A 66 -14.94 -4.91 14.28
CA PRO A 66 -13.99 -6.01 14.14
C PRO A 66 -14.71 -7.31 13.79
N VAL A 67 -14.11 -8.11 12.93
CA VAL A 67 -14.60 -9.45 12.57
C VAL A 67 -13.50 -10.47 12.76
N THR A 68 -13.87 -11.74 12.89
CA THR A 68 -12.88 -12.82 12.74
C THR A 68 -12.24 -12.68 11.37
N PRO A 69 -10.90 -12.63 11.29
CA PRO A 69 -10.22 -12.47 10.01
C PRO A 69 -10.66 -13.52 8.99
N PHE A 70 -10.97 -13.07 7.78
CA PHE A 70 -11.33 -13.94 6.67
C PHE A 70 -10.68 -13.42 5.37
N LYS A 71 -10.58 -14.29 4.38
CA LYS A 71 -9.98 -13.93 3.09
C LYS A 71 -11.02 -13.53 2.08
N VAL A 72 -10.65 -12.59 1.23
CA VAL A 72 -11.43 -12.17 0.07
C VAL A 72 -10.57 -12.28 -1.19
N THR A 73 -11.20 -12.50 -2.32
CA THR A 73 -10.58 -12.48 -3.65
C THR A 73 -11.44 -11.66 -4.60
N VAL A 74 -10.91 -11.36 -5.78
CA VAL A 74 -11.59 -10.59 -6.82
C VAL A 74 -11.49 -11.29 -8.17
N ASP A 75 -12.50 -11.14 -9.01
CA ASP A 75 -12.49 -11.65 -10.40
C ASP A 75 -11.86 -10.63 -11.37
N GLU A 76 -12.00 -9.36 -11.05
CA GLU A 76 -11.46 -8.24 -11.81
C GLU A 76 -10.61 -7.37 -10.88
N SER A 77 -9.75 -6.52 -11.45
CA SER A 77 -8.93 -5.60 -10.64
C SER A 77 -9.81 -4.62 -9.88
N VAL A 78 -9.65 -4.56 -8.57
CA VAL A 78 -10.43 -3.70 -7.66
C VAL A 78 -9.52 -2.72 -6.94
N ASN A 79 -9.89 -1.43 -6.97
CA ASN A 79 -9.14 -0.38 -6.27
C ASN A 79 -9.24 -0.54 -4.75
N VAL A 80 -8.10 -0.40 -4.10
CA VAL A 80 -7.97 -0.29 -2.65
C VAL A 80 -7.76 1.18 -2.29
N ARG A 81 -8.44 1.65 -1.25
CA ARG A 81 -8.49 3.06 -0.89
C ARG A 81 -8.02 3.31 0.54
N GLU A 82 -7.59 4.53 0.81
CA GLU A 82 -7.21 4.96 2.17
C GLU A 82 -8.42 5.24 3.08
N SER A 83 -9.60 5.40 2.49
CA SER A 83 -10.86 5.67 3.20
C SER A 83 -12.02 4.90 2.58
N PRO A 84 -13.10 4.58 3.35
CA PRO A 84 -14.27 3.86 2.85
C PRO A 84 -15.19 4.79 2.05
N SER A 85 -14.66 5.37 0.97
CA SER A 85 -15.34 6.34 0.10
C SER A 85 -14.74 6.35 -1.30
N THR A 86 -15.56 6.70 -2.29
CA THR A 86 -15.14 6.94 -3.68
C THR A 86 -15.01 8.43 -4.02
N GLN A 87 -15.39 9.33 -3.12
CA GLN A 87 -15.50 10.77 -3.38
C GLN A 87 -14.16 11.43 -3.73
N GLY A 88 -13.04 10.92 -3.24
CA GLY A 88 -11.71 11.42 -3.58
C GLY A 88 -11.20 10.95 -4.97
N GLY A 89 -12.01 10.20 -5.73
CA GLY A 89 -11.60 9.71 -7.04
C GLY A 89 -10.34 8.85 -6.99
N GLN A 90 -9.38 9.12 -7.87
CA GLN A 90 -8.11 8.40 -7.93
C GLN A 90 -7.12 8.81 -6.83
N GLU A 91 -7.28 9.98 -6.23
CA GLU A 91 -6.37 10.50 -5.21
C GLU A 91 -6.40 9.66 -3.92
N THR A 92 -7.53 9.00 -3.64
CA THR A 92 -7.69 8.12 -2.47
C THR A 92 -7.35 6.66 -2.75
N VAL A 93 -6.97 6.32 -3.98
CA VAL A 93 -6.56 4.96 -4.34
C VAL A 93 -5.11 4.74 -3.92
N VAL A 94 -4.90 3.83 -2.97
CA VAL A 94 -3.57 3.48 -2.45
C VAL A 94 -3.02 2.19 -3.06
N GLY A 95 -3.85 1.46 -3.81
CA GLY A 95 -3.44 0.23 -4.48
C GLY A 95 -4.59 -0.42 -5.23
N ALA A 96 -4.36 -1.64 -5.70
CA ALA A 96 -5.37 -2.48 -6.33
C ALA A 96 -5.14 -3.94 -5.97
N ILE A 97 -6.22 -4.71 -5.90
CA ILE A 97 -6.20 -6.16 -5.78
C ILE A 97 -6.31 -6.74 -7.19
N ALA A 98 -5.35 -7.55 -7.59
CA ALA A 98 -5.37 -8.21 -8.89
C ALA A 98 -6.33 -9.41 -8.90
N PRO A 99 -6.87 -9.80 -10.08
CA PRO A 99 -7.73 -10.97 -10.19
C PRO A 99 -7.07 -12.23 -9.63
N GLY A 100 -7.79 -12.92 -8.73
CA GLY A 100 -7.30 -14.12 -8.04
C GLY A 100 -6.35 -13.85 -6.87
N GLU A 101 -5.97 -12.61 -6.61
CA GLU A 101 -5.22 -12.24 -5.40
C GLU A 101 -6.11 -12.34 -4.17
N GLU A 102 -5.56 -12.85 -3.06
CA GLU A 102 -6.27 -12.93 -1.79
C GLU A 102 -5.78 -11.84 -0.84
N LYS A 103 -6.72 -11.20 -0.13
CA LYS A 103 -6.45 -10.25 0.95
C LYS A 103 -7.20 -10.66 2.21
N THR A 104 -6.62 -10.34 3.37
CA THR A 104 -7.25 -10.61 4.66
C THR A 104 -8.03 -9.40 5.12
N VAL A 105 -9.27 -9.63 5.48
CA VAL A 105 -10.19 -8.65 6.08
C VAL A 105 -10.18 -8.80 7.59
N ILE A 106 -10.06 -7.68 8.30
CA ILE A 106 -10.02 -7.64 9.76
C ILE A 106 -11.21 -6.92 10.40
N ALA A 107 -11.88 -6.06 9.62
CA ALA A 107 -13.08 -5.36 10.10
C ALA A 107 -14.04 -5.02 8.95
N LYS A 108 -15.30 -4.81 9.32
CA LYS A 108 -16.34 -4.23 8.46
C LYS A 108 -16.58 -2.79 8.87
N VAL A 109 -16.67 -1.90 7.90
CA VAL A 109 -16.81 -0.45 8.11
C VAL A 109 -17.98 0.05 7.30
N ARG A 110 -18.80 0.93 7.88
CA ARG A 110 -19.80 1.66 7.12
C ARG A 110 -19.16 2.90 6.50
N GLY A 111 -19.32 3.04 5.20
CA GLY A 111 -18.78 4.13 4.43
C GLY A 111 -19.77 4.67 3.41
N GLU A 112 -19.26 5.17 2.31
CA GLU A 112 -20.09 5.62 1.20
C GLU A 112 -20.80 4.44 0.54
N ALA A 113 -22.10 4.59 0.27
CA ALA A 113 -22.85 3.63 -0.52
C ALA A 113 -22.45 3.75 -2.01
N VAL A 114 -21.68 2.80 -2.49
CA VAL A 114 -21.27 2.73 -3.91
C VAL A 114 -22.42 2.19 -4.77
N GLU A 115 -23.14 1.23 -4.24
CA GLU A 115 -24.36 0.70 -4.84
C GLU A 115 -25.56 0.95 -3.93
N GLN A 116 -26.74 1.04 -4.53
CA GLN A 116 -27.96 1.29 -3.78
C GLN A 116 -28.19 0.21 -2.71
N GLY A 117 -28.13 0.64 -1.43
CA GLY A 117 -28.35 -0.24 -0.29
C GLY A 117 -27.12 -0.94 0.26
N ASN A 118 -25.92 -0.75 -0.34
CA ASN A 118 -24.69 -1.29 0.19
C ASN A 118 -23.71 -0.16 0.55
N ASP A 119 -23.52 0.07 1.84
CA ASP A 119 -22.59 1.03 2.45
C ASP A 119 -21.42 0.33 3.17
N VAL A 120 -21.26 -0.99 2.94
CA VAL A 120 -20.28 -1.81 3.65
C VAL A 120 -18.96 -1.83 2.90
N TRP A 121 -17.90 -1.53 3.64
CA TRP A 121 -16.50 -1.63 3.21
C TRP A 121 -15.76 -2.62 4.10
N TYR A 122 -14.76 -3.25 3.57
CA TYR A 122 -13.86 -4.14 4.31
C TYR A 122 -12.53 -3.45 4.56
N GLN A 123 -12.11 -3.45 5.83
CA GLN A 123 -10.78 -3.01 6.21
C GLN A 123 -9.82 -4.19 6.10
N LEU A 124 -8.72 -3.97 5.38
CA LEU A 124 -7.64 -4.92 5.19
C LEU A 124 -6.62 -4.84 6.33
N GLU A 125 -5.74 -5.82 6.45
CA GLU A 125 -4.68 -5.86 7.48
C GLU A 125 -3.73 -4.65 7.41
N ASP A 126 -3.51 -4.10 6.21
CA ASP A 126 -2.68 -2.91 5.98
C ASP A 126 -3.37 -1.59 6.35
N GLY A 127 -4.62 -1.64 6.82
CA GLY A 127 -5.42 -0.48 7.20
C GLY A 127 -6.18 0.17 6.05
N SER A 128 -6.00 -0.29 4.83
CA SER A 128 -6.72 0.20 3.66
C SER A 128 -8.12 -0.41 3.55
N PHE A 129 -8.92 0.09 2.60
CA PHE A 129 -10.32 -0.27 2.46
C PHE A 129 -10.64 -0.76 1.05
N VAL A 130 -11.48 -1.79 0.97
CA VAL A 130 -12.05 -2.28 -0.28
C VAL A 130 -13.57 -2.36 -0.17
N TYR A 131 -14.27 -2.04 -1.25
CA TYR A 131 -15.73 -2.11 -1.27
C TYR A 131 -16.21 -3.57 -1.24
N SER A 132 -17.13 -3.89 -0.33
CA SER A 132 -17.60 -5.27 -0.12
C SER A 132 -18.32 -5.86 -1.34
N GLY A 133 -18.99 -5.03 -2.14
CA GLY A 133 -19.67 -5.48 -3.37
C GLY A 133 -18.73 -5.86 -4.51
N ALA A 134 -17.45 -5.47 -4.43
CA ALA A 134 -16.46 -5.75 -5.46
C ALA A 134 -15.60 -6.99 -5.18
N VAL A 135 -15.76 -7.64 -4.03
CA VAL A 135 -14.95 -8.78 -3.61
C VAL A 135 -15.82 -9.98 -3.27
N LYS A 136 -15.22 -11.16 -3.32
CA LYS A 136 -15.83 -12.43 -2.93
C LYS A 136 -15.14 -13.00 -1.71
N GLU A 137 -15.91 -13.45 -0.72
CA GLU A 137 -15.35 -14.17 0.43
C GLU A 137 -14.86 -15.55 0.00
N VAL A 138 -13.63 -15.89 0.38
CA VAL A 138 -13.05 -17.22 0.15
C VAL A 138 -13.55 -18.13 1.26
N ALA A 139 -14.22 -19.23 0.88
CA ALA A 139 -14.63 -20.25 1.85
C ALA A 139 -13.39 -20.89 2.48
N GLN A 140 -13.35 -20.92 3.82
CA GLN A 140 -12.31 -21.58 4.58
C GLN A 140 -12.66 -23.05 4.80
#